data_896ad032d91b401208213b59848291ff
#
_entry.id   896ad032d91b401208213b59848291ff
#
_cell.length_a   1.000
_cell.length_b   1.000
_cell.length_c   1.000
_cell.angle_alpha   90.00
_cell.angle_beta   90.00
_cell.angle_gamma   90.00
#
_symmetry.space_group_name_H-M   'P 1'
#
loop_
_entity.id
_entity.type
_entity.pdbx_description
1 polymer ?
#
loop_
_entity_poly.entity_id
_entity_poly.type
_entity_poly.pdbx_seq_one_letter_code
_entity_poly.pdbx_strand_id
1 'polypeptide(L)'
;MAYSVINLNTCSDITSNNNESMKRLESIYRDEYWLRCMKEIEIAEIDRIYCKHDFVHLMDVARLAYIYSLEEGLQIDKDLIYAAALLHDIGRSEEYTDGIPHDEAGARIAKEILKRSSYSDEEREAIISAVHGHRGHSESEETGGLIGRLAYVIKRADKESRLCLSCDARDTCKWPDDKKNLNIKY
;
A
#
# COMPACT_ATOMS: atom_id res chain seq x y z
N MET A 1 -0.45 26.10 42.65
CA MET A 1 -0.26 25.59 41.29
C MET A 1 -0.10 24.10 41.41
N ALA A 2 -1.12 23.33 40.97
CA ALA A 2 -1.11 21.87 41.05
C ALA A 2 -0.57 21.34 39.69
N TYR A 3 0.57 20.68 39.72
CA TYR A 3 1.08 19.95 38.58
C TYR A 3 0.24 18.68 38.41
N SER A 4 -0.46 18.58 37.25
CA SER A 4 -1.15 17.36 36.84
C SER A 4 -0.10 16.28 36.56
N VAL A 5 -0.14 15.21 37.33
CA VAL A 5 0.70 14.03 37.14
C VAL A 5 0.18 13.31 35.88
N ILE A 6 0.96 13.31 34.81
CA ILE A 6 0.66 12.53 33.61
C ILE A 6 0.75 11.05 33.99
N ASN A 7 -0.35 10.35 33.85
CA ASN A 7 -0.46 8.92 34.17
C ASN A 7 0.30 8.11 33.12
N LEU A 8 1.49 7.59 33.47
CA LEU A 8 2.37 6.82 32.55
C LEU A 8 1.84 5.42 32.19
N ASN A 9 0.70 5.01 32.75
CA ASN A 9 0.13 3.68 32.46
C ASN A 9 -0.54 3.57 31.07
N THR A 10 -0.75 4.69 30.37
CA THR A 10 -1.33 4.68 29.00
C THR A 10 -0.32 4.40 27.90
N CYS A 11 0.98 4.46 28.20
CA CYS A 11 2.04 4.26 27.19
C CYS A 11 2.33 2.77 26.93
N SER A 12 2.09 1.89 27.89
CA SER A 12 2.29 0.43 27.75
C SER A 12 1.23 -0.23 26.88
N ASP A 13 -0.01 0.26 26.93
CA ASP A 13 -1.13 -0.32 26.18
C ASP A 13 -1.06 0.05 24.69
N ILE A 14 -0.55 1.24 24.36
CA ILE A 14 -0.35 1.67 22.97
C ILE A 14 0.77 0.88 22.28
N THR A 15 1.84 0.55 23.00
CA THR A 15 2.97 -0.21 22.44
C THR A 15 2.65 -1.70 22.25
N SER A 16 1.84 -2.31 23.14
CA SER A 16 1.42 -3.70 23.00
C SER A 16 0.45 -3.90 21.82
N ASN A 17 -0.55 -3.04 21.67
CA ASN A 17 -1.49 -3.09 20.54
C ASN A 17 -0.80 -2.87 19.19
N ASN A 18 0.13 -1.90 19.10
CA ASN A 18 0.89 -1.66 17.86
C ASN A 18 1.75 -2.86 17.44
N ASN A 19 2.30 -3.61 18.40
CA ASN A 19 3.12 -4.77 18.09
C ASN A 19 2.28 -5.97 17.65
N GLU A 20 1.07 -6.12 18.17
CA GLU A 20 0.15 -7.21 17.82
C GLU A 20 -0.52 -6.98 16.45
N SER A 21 -0.92 -5.74 16.14
CA SER A 21 -1.51 -5.39 14.85
C SER A 21 -0.51 -5.61 13.70
N MET A 22 0.76 -5.23 13.88
CA MET A 22 1.79 -5.44 12.87
C MET A 22 2.16 -6.92 12.64
N LYS A 23 1.85 -7.82 13.59
CA LYS A 23 2.04 -9.28 13.39
C LYS A 23 1.13 -9.85 12.30
N ARG A 24 -0.04 -9.27 12.08
CA ARG A 24 -0.93 -9.72 10.99
C ARG A 24 -0.30 -9.59 9.62
N LEU A 25 0.58 -8.60 9.44
CA LEU A 25 1.33 -8.42 8.18
C LEU A 25 2.27 -9.57 7.87
N GLU A 26 2.76 -10.29 8.90
CA GLU A 26 3.62 -11.45 8.69
C GLU A 26 2.93 -12.53 7.84
N SER A 27 1.62 -12.68 7.98
CA SER A 27 0.83 -13.59 7.15
C SER A 27 0.79 -13.21 5.67
N ILE A 28 1.16 -11.98 5.32
CA ILE A 28 1.23 -11.50 3.94
C ILE A 28 2.65 -11.65 3.40
N TYR A 29 3.63 -10.96 4.00
CA TYR A 29 4.98 -10.93 3.43
C TYR A 29 5.80 -12.21 3.62
N ARG A 30 5.30 -13.16 4.43
CA ARG A 30 5.83 -14.54 4.55
C ARG A 30 5.01 -15.57 3.77
N ASP A 31 3.92 -15.18 3.14
CA ASP A 31 3.11 -16.08 2.32
C ASP A 31 3.88 -16.50 1.07
N GLU A 32 3.94 -17.81 0.80
CA GLU A 32 4.69 -18.37 -0.33
C GLU A 32 4.19 -17.83 -1.68
N TYR A 33 2.90 -17.55 -1.80
CA TYR A 33 2.33 -16.98 -3.02
C TYR A 33 2.79 -15.54 -3.20
N TRP A 34 2.78 -14.74 -2.13
CA TRP A 34 3.29 -13.37 -2.15
C TRP A 34 4.76 -13.32 -2.53
N LEU A 35 5.61 -14.16 -1.89
CA LEU A 35 7.04 -14.24 -2.16
C LEU A 35 7.34 -14.63 -3.61
N ARG A 36 6.58 -15.58 -4.16
CA ARG A 36 6.70 -15.99 -5.57
C ARG A 36 6.37 -14.84 -6.51
N CYS A 37 5.22 -14.17 -6.34
CA CYS A 37 4.82 -13.04 -7.17
C CYS A 37 5.85 -11.90 -7.12
N MET A 38 6.37 -11.55 -5.93
CA MET A 38 7.41 -10.53 -5.79
C MET A 38 8.70 -10.93 -6.53
N LYS A 39 9.07 -12.20 -6.50
CA LYS A 39 10.23 -12.70 -7.24
C LYS A 39 10.03 -12.64 -8.76
N GLU A 40 8.83 -12.95 -9.24
CA GLU A 40 8.48 -12.83 -10.66
C GLU A 40 8.52 -11.36 -11.12
N ILE A 41 8.00 -10.42 -10.32
CA ILE A 41 8.10 -8.98 -10.59
C ILE A 41 9.56 -8.53 -10.65
N GLU A 42 10.38 -8.91 -9.64
CA GLU A 42 11.80 -8.56 -9.60
C GLU A 42 12.54 -9.01 -10.88
N ILE A 43 12.28 -10.24 -11.33
CA ILE A 43 12.89 -10.81 -12.55
C ILE A 43 12.41 -10.05 -13.79
N ALA A 44 11.11 -9.78 -13.90
CA ALA A 44 10.54 -9.08 -15.06
C ALA A 44 11.03 -7.62 -15.17
N GLU A 45 11.39 -7.02 -14.05
CA GLU A 45 11.85 -5.63 -13.99
C GLU A 45 13.38 -5.46 -13.86
N ILE A 46 14.17 -6.53 -14.09
CA ILE A 46 15.62 -6.48 -13.90
C ILE A 46 16.26 -5.36 -14.74
N ASP A 47 15.86 -5.23 -16.01
CA ASP A 47 16.35 -4.22 -16.95
C ASP A 47 15.47 -2.95 -17.03
N ARG A 48 14.48 -2.84 -16.14
CA ARG A 48 13.58 -1.69 -16.13
C ARG A 48 14.29 -0.46 -15.57
N ILE A 49 14.35 0.60 -16.39
CA ILE A 49 14.98 1.88 -16.05
C ILE A 49 14.01 2.89 -15.40
N TYR A 50 12.70 2.64 -15.48
CA TYR A 50 11.66 3.47 -14.87
C TYR A 50 11.30 2.99 -13.47
N CYS A 51 10.24 3.57 -12.87
CA CYS A 51 9.77 3.18 -11.54
C CYS A 51 9.62 1.66 -11.43
N LYS A 52 10.32 1.05 -10.46
CA LYS A 52 10.22 -0.38 -10.15
C LYS A 52 9.14 -0.60 -9.10
N HIS A 53 8.55 -1.80 -9.13
CA HIS A 53 7.51 -2.21 -8.17
C HIS A 53 8.10 -3.22 -7.17
N ASP A 54 9.27 -2.88 -6.66
CA ASP A 54 10.00 -3.65 -5.67
C ASP A 54 9.49 -3.41 -4.24
N PHE A 55 10.07 -4.12 -3.27
CA PHE A 55 9.69 -3.99 -1.87
C PHE A 55 9.91 -2.56 -1.32
N VAL A 56 10.88 -1.80 -1.85
CA VAL A 56 11.13 -0.42 -1.43
C VAL A 56 9.92 0.45 -1.81
N HIS A 57 9.44 0.33 -3.07
CA HIS A 57 8.25 1.03 -3.52
C HIS A 57 7.02 0.69 -2.67
N LEU A 58 6.77 -0.61 -2.40
CA LEU A 58 5.63 -1.01 -1.57
C LEU A 58 5.69 -0.36 -0.17
N MET A 59 6.89 -0.28 0.42
CA MET A 59 7.09 0.34 1.73
C MET A 59 6.98 1.86 1.70
N ASP A 60 7.38 2.51 0.61
CA ASP A 60 7.21 3.95 0.45
C ASP A 60 5.73 4.31 0.31
N VAL A 61 4.97 3.52 -0.45
CA VAL A 61 3.50 3.65 -0.53
C VAL A 61 2.87 3.47 0.86
N ALA A 62 3.27 2.44 1.62
CA ALA A 62 2.74 2.18 2.95
C ALA A 62 2.98 3.34 3.93
N ARG A 63 4.22 3.85 3.97
CA ARG A 63 4.61 4.96 4.84
C ARG A 63 3.89 6.25 4.48
N LEU A 64 3.84 6.56 3.18
CA LEU A 64 3.20 7.78 2.69
C LEU A 64 1.68 7.74 2.89
N ALA A 65 1.04 6.61 2.61
CA ALA A 65 -0.40 6.42 2.87
C ALA A 65 -0.72 6.57 4.36
N TYR A 66 0.16 6.08 5.25
CA TYR A 66 -0.03 6.24 6.69
C TYR A 66 0.14 7.70 7.14
N ILE A 67 1.11 8.43 6.57
CA ILE A 67 1.26 9.88 6.81
C ILE A 67 -0.03 10.62 6.42
N TYR A 68 -0.57 10.38 5.23
CA TYR A 68 -1.83 10.98 4.80
C TYR A 68 -3.00 10.64 5.72
N SER A 69 -3.10 9.37 6.13
CA SER A 69 -4.15 8.95 7.06
C SER A 69 -4.07 9.70 8.40
N LEU A 70 -2.88 9.97 8.90
CA LEU A 70 -2.67 10.73 10.14
C LEU A 70 -2.98 12.22 9.96
N GLU A 71 -2.45 12.85 8.91
CA GLU A 71 -2.62 14.28 8.64
C GLU A 71 -4.08 14.65 8.37
N GLU A 72 -4.83 13.77 7.70
CA GLU A 72 -6.23 13.98 7.35
C GLU A 72 -7.22 13.39 8.38
N GLY A 73 -6.71 12.75 9.44
CA GLY A 73 -7.54 12.20 10.52
C GLY A 73 -8.47 11.06 10.06
N LEU A 74 -8.05 10.24 9.09
CA LEU A 74 -8.90 9.24 8.45
C LEU A 74 -9.23 8.03 9.32
N GLN A 75 -8.54 7.85 10.45
CA GLN A 75 -8.79 6.77 11.41
C GLN A 75 -8.77 5.37 10.74
N ILE A 76 -7.72 5.09 9.97
CA ILE A 76 -7.47 3.78 9.39
C ILE A 76 -6.38 3.10 10.20
N ASP A 77 -6.57 1.84 10.57
CA ASP A 77 -5.57 1.07 11.27
C ASP A 77 -4.29 0.94 10.43
N LYS A 78 -3.15 1.16 11.07
CA LYS A 78 -1.85 1.18 10.39
C LYS A 78 -1.57 -0.10 9.59
N ASP A 79 -1.89 -1.25 10.16
CA ASP A 79 -1.64 -2.54 9.51
C ASP A 79 -2.52 -2.79 8.29
N LEU A 80 -3.75 -2.24 8.24
CA LEU A 80 -4.60 -2.28 7.05
C LEU A 80 -3.98 -1.48 5.90
N ILE A 81 -3.43 -0.30 6.19
CA ILE A 81 -2.73 0.52 5.20
C ILE A 81 -1.52 -0.24 4.65
N TYR A 82 -0.71 -0.83 5.55
CA TYR A 82 0.45 -1.59 5.16
C TYR A 82 0.09 -2.87 4.38
N ALA A 83 -0.98 -3.57 4.78
CA ALA A 83 -1.48 -4.74 4.05
C ALA A 83 -1.90 -4.38 2.63
N ALA A 84 -2.69 -3.31 2.47
CA ALA A 84 -3.10 -2.84 1.15
C ALA A 84 -1.90 -2.41 0.29
N ALA A 85 -0.94 -1.70 0.88
CA ALA A 85 0.28 -1.28 0.18
C ALA A 85 1.16 -2.46 -0.24
N LEU A 86 1.32 -3.50 0.59
CA LEU A 86 2.08 -4.71 0.22
C LEU A 86 1.42 -5.52 -0.89
N LEU A 87 0.14 -5.32 -1.15
CA LEU A 87 -0.63 -6.08 -2.12
C LEU A 87 -1.02 -5.28 -3.37
N HIS A 88 -0.91 -3.94 -3.38
CA HIS A 88 -1.51 -3.12 -4.43
C HIS A 88 -0.98 -3.42 -5.84
N ASP A 89 0.31 -3.71 -5.97
CA ASP A 89 0.97 -4.01 -7.25
C ASP A 89 1.30 -5.51 -7.45
N ILE A 90 0.84 -6.40 -6.55
CA ILE A 90 1.19 -7.82 -6.59
C ILE A 90 0.76 -8.52 -7.89
N GLY A 91 -0.28 -8.02 -8.53
CA GLY A 91 -0.79 -8.53 -9.81
C GLY A 91 0.11 -8.26 -11.01
N ARG A 92 1.17 -7.46 -10.85
CA ARG A 92 2.14 -7.25 -11.94
C ARG A 92 2.87 -8.53 -12.33
N SER A 93 2.98 -9.51 -11.43
CA SER A 93 3.52 -10.83 -11.78
C SER A 93 2.77 -11.43 -12.99
N GLU A 94 1.44 -11.39 -12.96
CA GLU A 94 0.62 -11.92 -14.05
C GLU A 94 0.42 -10.93 -15.21
N GLU A 95 0.48 -9.62 -14.95
CA GLU A 95 0.48 -8.63 -16.04
C GLU A 95 1.70 -8.82 -16.96
N TYR A 96 2.87 -9.14 -16.40
CA TYR A 96 4.07 -9.38 -17.17
C TYR A 96 4.11 -10.74 -17.87
N THR A 97 3.52 -11.77 -17.29
CA THR A 97 3.53 -13.14 -17.86
C THR A 97 2.37 -13.42 -18.77
N ASP A 98 1.17 -12.99 -18.38
CA ASP A 98 -0.08 -13.40 -19.02
C ASP A 98 -0.86 -12.21 -19.64
N GLY A 99 -0.40 -10.97 -19.43
CA GLY A 99 -1.06 -9.77 -19.94
C GLY A 99 -2.37 -9.41 -19.21
N ILE A 100 -2.64 -10.02 -18.06
CA ILE A 100 -3.84 -9.72 -17.26
C ILE A 100 -3.63 -8.37 -16.57
N PRO A 101 -4.59 -7.43 -16.62
CA PRO A 101 -4.48 -6.16 -15.91
C PRO A 101 -4.13 -6.37 -14.42
N HIS A 102 -3.07 -5.70 -13.93
CA HIS A 102 -2.53 -5.99 -12.60
C HIS A 102 -3.49 -5.67 -11.46
N ASP A 103 -4.44 -4.76 -11.64
CA ASP A 103 -5.50 -4.48 -10.67
C ASP A 103 -6.47 -5.66 -10.54
N GLU A 104 -6.84 -6.32 -11.65
CA GLU A 104 -7.68 -7.52 -11.65
C GLU A 104 -6.93 -8.73 -11.06
N ALA A 105 -5.73 -9.00 -11.57
CA ALA A 105 -4.87 -10.07 -11.06
C ALA A 105 -4.53 -9.86 -9.59
N GLY A 106 -4.18 -8.62 -9.20
CA GLY A 106 -3.85 -8.24 -7.84
C GLY A 106 -5.00 -8.48 -6.86
N ALA A 107 -6.22 -8.09 -7.21
CA ALA A 107 -7.39 -8.34 -6.37
C ALA A 107 -7.62 -9.84 -6.14
N ARG A 108 -7.43 -10.68 -7.17
CA ARG A 108 -7.55 -12.13 -7.08
C ARG A 108 -6.43 -12.73 -6.22
N ILE A 109 -5.18 -12.33 -6.43
CA ILE A 109 -4.03 -12.79 -5.66
C ILE A 109 -4.18 -12.37 -4.19
N ALA A 110 -4.53 -11.10 -3.93
CA ALA A 110 -4.76 -10.58 -2.59
C ALA A 110 -5.84 -11.38 -1.86
N LYS A 111 -6.95 -11.71 -2.52
CA LYS A 111 -8.01 -12.54 -1.96
C LYS A 111 -7.50 -13.91 -1.50
N GLU A 112 -6.66 -14.57 -2.29
CA GLU A 112 -6.10 -15.88 -1.93
C GLU A 112 -5.13 -15.79 -0.75
N ILE A 113 -4.28 -14.76 -0.70
CA ILE A 113 -3.34 -14.54 0.40
C ILE A 113 -4.12 -14.23 1.70
N LEU A 114 -5.08 -13.31 1.62
CA LEU A 114 -5.85 -12.85 2.78
C LEU A 114 -6.75 -13.92 3.39
N LYS A 115 -7.15 -14.97 2.66
CA LYS A 115 -7.85 -16.15 3.24
C LYS A 115 -7.06 -16.83 4.35
N ARG A 116 -5.73 -16.74 4.31
CA ARG A 116 -4.82 -17.34 5.30
C ARG A 116 -4.41 -16.38 6.41
N SER A 117 -4.95 -15.18 6.38
CA SER A 117 -4.65 -14.12 7.35
C SER A 117 -5.71 -14.06 8.46
N SER A 118 -5.41 -13.31 9.52
CA SER A 118 -6.36 -13.04 10.62
C SER A 118 -7.16 -11.74 10.44
N TYR A 119 -7.16 -11.14 9.25
CA TYR A 119 -8.03 -10.01 8.94
C TYR A 119 -9.50 -10.45 8.89
N SER A 120 -10.41 -9.61 9.38
CA SER A 120 -11.85 -9.85 9.29
C SER A 120 -12.33 -9.79 7.83
N ASP A 121 -13.53 -10.24 7.57
CA ASP A 121 -14.09 -10.21 6.21
C ASP A 121 -14.26 -8.77 5.71
N GLU A 122 -14.64 -7.83 6.57
CA GLU A 122 -14.74 -6.40 6.25
C GLU A 122 -13.36 -5.80 5.92
N GLU A 123 -12.33 -6.11 6.71
CA GLU A 123 -10.96 -5.67 6.47
C GLU A 123 -10.39 -6.25 5.16
N ARG A 124 -10.65 -7.54 4.88
CA ARG A 124 -10.25 -8.20 3.62
C ARG A 124 -10.89 -7.53 2.43
N GLU A 125 -12.19 -7.23 2.51
CA GLU A 125 -12.92 -6.56 1.45
C GLU A 125 -12.35 -5.16 1.20
N ALA A 126 -12.04 -4.40 2.26
CA ALA A 126 -11.43 -3.09 2.14
C ALA A 126 -10.04 -3.16 1.47
N ILE A 127 -9.19 -4.11 1.87
CA ILE A 127 -7.86 -4.30 1.27
C ILE A 127 -8.00 -4.68 -0.21
N ILE A 128 -8.85 -5.68 -0.55
CA ILE A 128 -9.05 -6.14 -1.93
C ILE A 128 -9.59 -5.00 -2.81
N SER A 129 -10.53 -4.21 -2.29
CA SER A 129 -11.08 -3.05 -3.00
C SER A 129 -10.02 -1.98 -3.25
N ALA A 130 -9.12 -1.72 -2.28
CA ALA A 130 -8.01 -0.79 -2.45
C ALA A 130 -7.02 -1.28 -3.52
N VAL A 131 -6.72 -2.58 -3.55
CA VAL A 131 -5.86 -3.20 -4.58
C VAL A 131 -6.49 -3.08 -5.97
N HIS A 132 -7.79 -3.37 -6.12
CA HIS A 132 -8.48 -3.26 -7.39
C HIS A 132 -8.63 -1.81 -7.86
N GLY A 133 -8.90 -0.88 -6.94
CA GLY A 133 -9.25 0.51 -7.27
C GLY A 133 -8.07 1.47 -7.48
N HIS A 134 -6.81 1.06 -7.22
CA HIS A 134 -5.67 2.00 -7.25
C HIS A 134 -5.38 2.58 -8.66
N ARG A 135 -5.78 1.92 -9.75
CA ARG A 135 -5.62 2.42 -11.15
C ARG A 135 -6.66 3.45 -11.60
N GLY A 136 -7.72 3.71 -10.84
CA GLY A 136 -8.66 4.78 -11.16
C GLY A 136 -10.05 4.35 -11.63
N HIS A 137 -10.39 3.06 -11.56
CA HIS A 137 -11.70 2.52 -11.87
C HIS A 137 -12.65 2.40 -10.66
N SER A 138 -12.27 2.97 -9.51
CA SER A 138 -13.09 2.81 -8.33
C SER A 138 -14.16 3.89 -8.21
N GLU A 139 -15.41 3.48 -8.20
CA GLU A 139 -16.53 4.21 -7.61
C GLU A 139 -16.31 4.48 -6.11
N SER A 140 -15.15 4.00 -5.57
CA SER A 140 -14.79 4.01 -4.15
C SER A 140 -14.45 5.38 -3.57
N GLU A 141 -14.19 6.40 -4.39
CA GLU A 141 -14.06 7.79 -3.90
C GLU A 141 -15.39 8.33 -3.39
N GLU A 142 -16.53 7.80 -3.87
CA GLU A 142 -17.89 8.14 -3.43
C GLU A 142 -18.38 7.22 -2.29
N THR A 143 -17.80 6.03 -2.12
CA THR A 143 -18.14 5.14 -1.02
C THR A 143 -17.46 5.60 0.26
N GLY A 144 -18.23 6.19 1.18
CA GLY A 144 -17.76 6.48 2.53
C GLY A 144 -17.32 5.19 3.28
N GLY A 145 -16.80 5.34 4.48
CA GLY A 145 -16.38 4.20 5.30
C GLY A 145 -14.92 3.78 5.08
N LEU A 146 -14.57 2.60 5.59
CA LEU A 146 -13.20 2.07 5.56
C LEU A 146 -12.70 1.84 4.13
N ILE A 147 -13.53 1.26 3.27
CA ILE A 147 -13.20 0.92 1.87
C ILE A 147 -12.75 2.17 1.11
N GLY A 148 -13.57 3.23 1.11
CA GLY A 148 -13.27 4.46 0.37
C GLY A 148 -12.01 5.16 0.90
N ARG A 149 -11.87 5.27 2.23
CA ARG A 149 -10.70 5.90 2.85
C ARG A 149 -9.41 5.15 2.54
N LEU A 150 -9.41 3.81 2.63
CA LEU A 150 -8.23 2.98 2.35
C LEU A 150 -7.83 3.07 0.86
N ALA A 151 -8.80 2.94 -0.05
CA ALA A 151 -8.55 3.07 -1.49
C ALA A 151 -7.99 4.45 -1.85
N TYR A 152 -8.52 5.52 -1.25
CA TYR A 152 -8.04 6.89 -1.45
C TYR A 152 -6.58 7.05 -1.07
N VAL A 153 -6.17 6.64 0.15
CA VAL A 153 -4.78 6.86 0.60
C VAL A 153 -3.78 6.01 -0.18
N ILE A 154 -4.13 4.76 -0.55
CA ILE A 154 -3.26 3.89 -1.35
C ILE A 154 -3.07 4.47 -2.75
N LYS A 155 -4.16 4.82 -3.45
CA LYS A 155 -4.12 5.41 -4.79
C LYS A 155 -3.30 6.69 -4.84
N ARG A 156 -3.43 7.55 -3.83
CA ARG A 156 -2.68 8.80 -3.73
C ARG A 156 -1.21 8.52 -3.44
N ALA A 157 -0.93 7.69 -2.45
CA ALA A 157 0.43 7.36 -2.05
C ALA A 157 1.22 6.66 -3.18
N ASP A 158 0.62 5.74 -3.92
CA ASP A 158 1.25 5.13 -5.09
C ASP A 158 1.73 6.17 -6.10
N LYS A 159 0.88 7.15 -6.42
CA LYS A 159 1.26 8.22 -7.36
C LYS A 159 2.32 9.15 -6.80
N GLU A 160 2.25 9.49 -5.52
CA GLU A 160 3.11 10.50 -4.89
C GLU A 160 4.41 9.93 -4.30
N SER A 161 4.54 8.60 -4.15
CA SER A 161 5.78 7.93 -3.70
C SER A 161 6.92 7.98 -4.71
N ARG A 162 6.63 8.27 -5.98
CA ARG A 162 7.63 8.26 -7.04
C ARG A 162 8.64 9.40 -6.90
N LEU A 163 9.93 9.08 -6.89
CA LEU A 163 11.03 10.04 -6.74
C LEU A 163 11.46 10.65 -8.09
N CYS A 164 10.52 11.27 -8.83
CA CYS A 164 10.78 11.81 -10.17
C CYS A 164 11.83 12.91 -10.16
N LEU A 165 11.98 13.67 -9.06
CA LEU A 165 12.97 14.73 -8.92
C LEU A 165 14.40 14.21 -9.09
N SER A 166 14.71 13.01 -8.60
CA SER A 166 16.04 12.39 -8.64
C SER A 166 16.13 11.20 -9.60
N CYS A 167 15.16 11.03 -10.50
CA CYS A 167 15.12 9.89 -11.41
C CYS A 167 16.01 10.11 -12.63
N ASP A 168 16.99 9.24 -12.86
CA ASP A 168 17.89 9.30 -14.01
C ASP A 168 17.15 9.11 -15.34
N ALA A 169 16.02 8.40 -15.35
CA ALA A 169 15.19 8.18 -16.53
C ALA A 169 14.11 9.27 -16.75
N ARG A 170 14.15 10.38 -15.99
CA ARG A 170 13.12 11.43 -16.00
C ARG A 170 12.85 11.97 -17.40
N ASP A 171 13.91 12.24 -18.17
CA ASP A 171 13.81 12.92 -19.47
C ASP A 171 13.24 12.00 -20.57
N THR A 172 13.36 10.69 -20.40
CA THR A 172 12.79 9.68 -21.32
C THR A 172 11.47 9.08 -20.83
N CYS A 173 11.03 9.49 -19.62
CA CYS A 173 9.81 8.97 -19.02
C CYS A 173 8.57 9.51 -19.76
N LYS A 174 7.67 8.57 -20.11
CA LYS A 174 6.42 8.88 -20.84
C LYS A 174 5.39 9.69 -20.05
N TRP A 175 5.56 9.80 -18.71
CA TRP A 175 4.67 10.63 -17.88
C TRP A 175 4.88 12.11 -18.18
N PRO A 176 3.82 12.90 -18.40
CA PRO A 176 3.93 14.33 -18.55
C PRO A 176 4.39 15.00 -17.25
N ASP A 177 4.96 16.18 -17.33
CA ASP A 177 5.59 16.85 -16.20
C ASP A 177 4.60 17.22 -15.09
N ASP A 178 3.35 17.50 -15.41
CA ASP A 178 2.27 17.75 -14.45
C ASP A 178 1.91 16.51 -13.60
N LYS A 179 2.32 15.33 -14.05
CA LYS A 179 2.14 14.05 -13.33
C LYS A 179 3.42 13.51 -12.69
N LYS A 180 4.54 14.20 -12.86
CA LYS A 180 5.81 13.85 -12.23
C LYS A 180 5.95 14.56 -10.88
N ASN A 181 6.51 13.88 -9.89
CA ASN A 181 6.80 14.47 -8.58
C ASN A 181 8.14 15.21 -8.65
N LEU A 182 8.12 16.46 -9.17
CA LEU A 182 9.29 17.29 -9.37
C LEU A 182 9.63 18.18 -8.16
N ASN A 183 8.82 18.14 -7.10
CA ASN A 183 9.02 18.88 -5.86
C ASN A 183 8.95 17.93 -4.68
N ILE A 184 9.71 18.23 -3.63
CA ILE A 184 9.62 17.50 -2.35
C ILE A 184 8.31 17.91 -1.67
N LYS A 185 7.49 16.91 -1.36
CA LYS A 185 6.24 17.08 -0.61
C LYS A 185 6.32 16.45 0.78
N TYR A 186 7.00 15.30 0.91
CA TYR A 186 7.13 14.50 2.12
C TYR A 186 8.53 13.89 2.22
#